data_450c828b847a4cb6053a5358c25fde98
#
_entry.id   450c828b847a4cb6053a5358c25fde98
#
_cell.length_a   1.000
_cell.length_b   1.000
_cell.length_c   1.000
_cell.angle_alpha   90.00
_cell.angle_beta   90.00
_cell.angle_gamma   90.00
#
_symmetry.space_group_name_H-M   'P 1'
#
loop_
_entity.id
_entity.type
_entity.pdbx_description
1 polymer ?
#
loop_
_entity_poly.entity_id
_entity_poly.type
_entity_poly.pdbx_seq_one_letter_code
_entity_poly.pdbx_strand_id
1 'polypeptide(L)'
;MDKNTFYITTPIYYPSDKLHIGHSYTTVACDALARFKRMQGKEVMFLTGTDEHGQKIQDKAAAAGVTPKQYVDNIVEGPGGVKDLWKLLDISYDRFIRTTDDYHMESCQKIFTTLHDKGDIYKSVYKGHYCKPCESFWTDSQLKDGKCPDCGRDVYEAEEEAYFFKTSKYADRLLKWYEENPQFIQPESRKNEMIAFIKQGLQDTCVSRTTVPWGIPVPFDT
;
A
#
# COMPACT_ATOMS: atom_id res chain seq x y z
N MET A 1 -1.71 -23.92 6.73
CA MET A 1 -2.57 -23.21 7.69
C MET A 1 -3.50 -24.23 8.31
N ASP A 2 -3.64 -24.22 9.61
CA ASP A 2 -4.63 -25.04 10.30
C ASP A 2 -6.02 -24.71 9.75
N LYS A 3 -6.83 -25.74 9.47
CA LYS A 3 -8.19 -25.57 8.90
C LYS A 3 -9.13 -24.77 9.82
N ASN A 4 -8.72 -24.50 11.06
CA ASN A 4 -9.50 -23.77 12.05
C ASN A 4 -9.16 -22.26 12.12
N THR A 5 -8.16 -21.78 11.41
CA THR A 5 -7.77 -20.35 11.39
C THR A 5 -8.44 -19.60 10.24
N PHE A 6 -8.67 -18.31 10.43
CA PHE A 6 -9.16 -17.39 9.39
C PHE A 6 -8.50 -16.03 9.52
N TYR A 7 -7.90 -15.54 8.45
CA TYR A 7 -7.29 -14.22 8.38
C TYR A 7 -8.05 -13.33 7.39
N ILE A 8 -8.36 -12.12 7.82
CA ILE A 8 -8.99 -11.11 6.98
C ILE A 8 -8.35 -9.74 7.23
N THR A 9 -8.19 -8.96 6.18
CA THR A 9 -7.70 -7.60 6.27
C THR A 9 -8.51 -6.66 5.38
N THR A 10 -8.66 -5.42 5.83
CA THR A 10 -9.07 -4.32 4.96
C THR A 10 -7.86 -3.82 4.16
N PRO A 11 -8.05 -2.98 3.12
CA PRO A 11 -7.01 -2.05 2.72
C PRO A 11 -6.57 -1.21 3.93
N ILE A 12 -5.30 -0.83 3.99
CA ILE A 12 -4.86 0.20 4.94
C ILE A 12 -5.20 1.57 4.33
N TYR A 13 -5.85 2.42 5.13
CA TYR A 13 -6.42 3.67 4.63
C TYR A 13 -5.41 4.82 4.67
N TYR A 14 -5.39 5.63 3.61
CA TYR A 14 -4.48 6.75 3.49
C TYR A 14 -5.03 7.97 4.28
N PRO A 15 -4.45 8.35 5.43
CA PRO A 15 -5.01 9.37 6.32
C PRO A 15 -4.63 10.79 5.88
N SER A 16 -4.84 11.08 4.59
CA SER A 16 -4.61 12.43 4.05
C SER A 16 -5.74 13.40 4.37
N ASP A 17 -6.89 12.87 4.79
CA ASP A 17 -8.07 13.61 5.22
C ASP A 17 -9.00 12.70 6.03
N LYS A 18 -10.15 13.25 6.51
CA LYS A 18 -11.17 12.45 7.20
C LYS A 18 -11.67 11.33 6.30
N LEU A 19 -11.94 10.18 6.93
CA LEU A 19 -12.51 9.04 6.24
C LEU A 19 -13.95 9.35 5.74
N HIS A 20 -14.37 8.68 4.70
CA HIS A 20 -15.70 8.78 4.12
C HIS A 20 -16.40 7.41 4.11
N ILE A 21 -17.67 7.36 3.74
CA ILE A 21 -18.51 6.15 3.78
C ILE A 21 -17.91 4.95 3.02
N GLY A 22 -17.10 5.19 1.98
CA GLY A 22 -16.43 4.10 1.25
C GLY A 22 -15.44 3.31 2.12
N HIS A 23 -14.73 3.98 3.04
CA HIS A 23 -13.85 3.31 4.01
C HIS A 23 -14.68 2.49 5.01
N SER A 24 -15.79 3.06 5.52
CA SER A 24 -16.69 2.36 6.43
C SER A 24 -17.31 1.13 5.78
N TYR A 25 -17.71 1.21 4.51
CA TYR A 25 -18.28 0.10 3.75
C TYR A 25 -17.34 -1.11 3.73
N THR A 26 -16.08 -0.92 3.35
CA THR A 26 -15.09 -2.01 3.30
C THR A 26 -14.83 -2.60 4.68
N THR A 27 -14.68 -1.74 5.70
CA THR A 27 -14.37 -2.16 7.07
C THR A 27 -15.54 -2.94 7.69
N VAL A 28 -16.77 -2.47 7.52
CA VAL A 28 -17.98 -3.17 8.03
C VAL A 28 -18.16 -4.52 7.33
N ALA A 29 -17.89 -4.63 6.03
CA ALA A 29 -17.96 -5.89 5.30
C ALA A 29 -16.95 -6.91 5.86
N CYS A 30 -15.71 -6.48 6.13
CA CYS A 30 -14.69 -7.33 6.75
C CYS A 30 -15.08 -7.72 8.19
N ASP A 31 -15.61 -6.78 8.98
CA ASP A 31 -16.05 -7.03 10.35
C ASP A 31 -17.18 -8.04 10.42
N ALA A 32 -18.21 -7.91 9.57
CA ALA A 32 -19.30 -8.84 9.48
C ALA A 32 -18.80 -10.28 9.19
N LEU A 33 -17.85 -10.41 8.26
CA LEU A 33 -17.27 -11.71 7.93
C LEU A 33 -16.39 -12.25 9.06
N ALA A 34 -15.60 -11.40 9.72
CA ALA A 34 -14.80 -11.79 10.88
C ALA A 34 -15.68 -12.31 12.02
N ARG A 35 -16.75 -11.59 12.37
CA ARG A 35 -17.74 -12.02 13.37
C ARG A 35 -18.39 -13.34 12.99
N PHE A 36 -18.82 -13.50 11.75
CA PHE A 36 -19.39 -14.74 11.26
C PHE A 36 -18.42 -15.92 11.41
N LYS A 37 -17.15 -15.73 11.08
CA LYS A 37 -16.12 -16.78 11.22
C LYS A 37 -15.85 -17.13 12.68
N ARG A 38 -15.87 -16.15 13.59
CA ARG A 38 -15.79 -16.41 15.05
C ARG A 38 -17.00 -17.22 15.55
N MET A 39 -18.21 -16.89 15.07
CA MET A 39 -19.42 -17.68 15.40
C MET A 39 -19.34 -19.13 14.89
N GLN A 40 -18.57 -19.39 13.82
CA GLN A 40 -18.29 -20.74 13.34
C GLN A 40 -17.20 -21.47 14.16
N GLY A 41 -16.71 -20.87 15.25
CA GLY A 41 -15.68 -21.46 16.10
C GLY A 41 -14.25 -21.35 15.52
N LYS A 42 -14.02 -20.48 14.52
CA LYS A 42 -12.68 -20.26 13.97
C LYS A 42 -11.88 -19.28 14.82
N GLU A 43 -10.58 -19.52 14.89
CA GLU A 43 -9.61 -18.53 15.37
C GLU A 43 -9.40 -17.47 14.27
N VAL A 44 -9.84 -16.26 14.53
CA VAL A 44 -9.86 -15.17 13.53
C VAL A 44 -8.83 -14.11 13.90
N MET A 45 -8.03 -13.69 12.91
CA MET A 45 -7.24 -12.48 12.94
C MET A 45 -7.82 -11.49 11.92
N PHE A 46 -8.37 -10.38 12.41
CA PHE A 46 -8.86 -9.27 11.61
C PHE A 46 -7.92 -8.07 11.73
N LEU A 47 -7.23 -7.72 10.64
CA LEU A 47 -6.29 -6.61 10.56
C LEU A 47 -6.90 -5.44 9.77
N THR A 48 -6.80 -4.25 10.30
CA THR A 48 -7.04 -2.97 9.60
C THR A 48 -5.93 -1.99 9.93
N GLY A 49 -5.92 -0.81 9.33
CA GLY A 49 -4.87 0.18 9.65
C GLY A 49 -4.83 1.37 8.72
N THR A 50 -3.72 2.10 8.78
CA THR A 50 -3.47 3.32 8.01
C THR A 50 -2.12 3.28 7.30
N ASP A 51 -2.10 3.80 6.06
CA ASP A 51 -0.91 4.04 5.26
C ASP A 51 -0.49 5.50 5.41
N GLU A 52 0.59 5.76 6.17
CA GLU A 52 0.88 7.08 6.74
C GLU A 52 2.07 7.80 6.12
N HIS A 53 2.78 7.18 5.19
CA HIS A 53 3.92 7.79 4.52
C HIS A 53 3.51 8.50 3.22
N GLY A 54 4.47 9.22 2.61
CA GLY A 54 4.30 9.83 1.30
C GLY A 54 4.24 11.34 1.29
N GLN A 55 4.44 11.91 0.11
CA GLN A 55 4.57 13.36 -0.09
C GLN A 55 3.29 14.12 0.23
N LYS A 56 2.13 13.55 -0.08
CA LYS A 56 0.84 14.21 0.17
C LYS A 56 0.59 14.44 1.65
N ILE A 57 0.99 13.50 2.53
CA ILE A 57 0.93 13.67 3.99
C ILE A 57 1.87 14.79 4.42
N GLN A 58 3.10 14.77 3.92
CA GLN A 58 4.09 15.81 4.21
C GLN A 58 3.60 17.21 3.84
N ASP A 59 3.02 17.37 2.64
CA ASP A 59 2.50 18.66 2.18
C ASP A 59 1.33 19.14 3.06
N LYS A 60 0.42 18.24 3.42
CA LYS A 60 -0.71 18.58 4.29
C LYS A 60 -0.27 18.92 5.71
N ALA A 61 0.72 18.22 6.24
CA ALA A 61 1.32 18.53 7.53
C ALA A 61 1.97 19.92 7.52
N ALA A 62 2.76 20.23 6.48
CA ALA A 62 3.37 21.55 6.30
C ALA A 62 2.31 22.65 6.21
N ALA A 63 1.24 22.44 5.44
CA ALA A 63 0.14 23.39 5.33
C ALA A 63 -0.61 23.60 6.67
N ALA A 64 -0.64 22.58 7.54
CA ALA A 64 -1.22 22.66 8.88
C ALA A 64 -0.24 23.18 9.95
N GLY A 65 1.03 23.43 9.59
CA GLY A 65 2.06 23.92 10.54
C GLY A 65 2.48 22.89 11.59
N VAL A 66 2.36 21.58 11.27
CA VAL A 66 2.72 20.48 12.17
C VAL A 66 3.67 19.50 11.49
N THR A 67 4.29 18.60 12.26
CA THR A 67 5.08 17.50 11.67
C THR A 67 4.17 16.47 11.00
N PRO A 68 4.67 15.72 9.99
CA PRO A 68 3.90 14.63 9.39
C PRO A 68 3.39 13.62 10.42
N LYS A 69 4.19 13.26 11.42
CA LYS A 69 3.78 12.37 12.51
C LYS A 69 2.60 12.94 13.31
N GLN A 70 2.70 14.21 13.72
CA GLN A 70 1.58 14.87 14.42
C GLN A 70 0.32 14.95 13.57
N TYR A 71 0.47 15.19 12.27
CA TYR A 71 -0.64 15.25 11.34
C TYR A 71 -1.40 13.92 11.29
N VAL A 72 -0.69 12.81 11.08
CA VAL A 72 -1.33 11.48 11.03
C VAL A 72 -1.84 11.04 12.39
N ASP A 73 -1.16 11.37 13.49
CA ASP A 73 -1.66 11.11 14.85
C ASP A 73 -3.00 11.81 15.11
N ASN A 74 -3.14 13.06 14.69
CA ASN A 74 -4.39 13.81 14.84
C ASN A 74 -5.54 13.18 14.03
N ILE A 75 -5.26 12.64 12.84
CA ILE A 75 -6.29 11.99 12.02
C ILE A 75 -6.64 10.60 12.55
N VAL A 76 -5.66 9.85 13.03
CA VAL A 76 -5.87 8.45 13.44
C VAL A 76 -6.39 8.37 14.86
N GLU A 77 -5.75 9.07 15.80
CA GLU A 77 -6.00 8.99 17.25
C GLU A 77 -6.79 10.18 17.80
N GLY A 78 -6.86 11.29 17.06
CA GLY A 78 -7.54 12.51 17.51
C GLY A 78 -9.05 12.35 17.59
N PRO A 79 -9.75 13.30 18.26
CA PRO A 79 -11.20 13.28 18.41
C PRO A 79 -11.93 13.22 17.03
N GLY A 80 -12.81 12.24 16.87
CA GLY A 80 -13.50 11.96 15.60
C GLY A 80 -12.59 11.42 14.51
N GLY A 81 -11.42 10.90 14.88
CA GLY A 81 -10.46 10.26 13.99
C GLY A 81 -10.84 8.84 13.60
N VAL A 82 -9.90 8.16 12.95
CA VAL A 82 -10.14 6.81 12.40
C VAL A 82 -10.54 5.81 13.48
N LYS A 83 -9.83 5.79 14.61
CA LYS A 83 -10.13 4.85 15.70
C LYS A 83 -11.45 5.16 16.41
N ASP A 84 -11.81 6.43 16.55
CA ASP A 84 -13.11 6.82 17.08
C ASP A 84 -14.24 6.38 16.15
N LEU A 85 -14.05 6.50 14.84
CA LEU A 85 -15.03 6.01 13.86
C LEU A 85 -15.20 4.50 13.95
N TRP A 86 -14.10 3.73 14.06
CA TRP A 86 -14.18 2.28 14.22
C TRP A 86 -14.83 1.86 15.53
N LYS A 87 -14.59 2.61 16.60
CA LYS A 87 -15.28 2.42 17.89
C LYS A 87 -16.77 2.72 17.79
N LEU A 88 -17.15 3.81 17.10
CA LEU A 88 -18.56 4.16 16.88
C LEU A 88 -19.31 3.07 16.08
N LEU A 89 -18.65 2.45 15.11
CA LEU A 89 -19.20 1.38 14.29
C LEU A 89 -19.05 -0.03 14.92
N ASP A 90 -18.52 -0.11 16.14
CA ASP A 90 -18.27 -1.36 16.89
C ASP A 90 -17.44 -2.37 16.07
N ILE A 91 -16.41 -1.89 15.35
CA ILE A 91 -15.54 -2.74 14.55
C ILE A 91 -14.65 -3.61 15.44
N SER A 92 -14.71 -4.92 15.25
CA SER A 92 -14.06 -5.93 16.08
C SER A 92 -12.69 -6.38 15.57
N TYR A 93 -11.87 -5.43 15.07
CA TYR A 93 -10.51 -5.75 14.62
C TYR A 93 -9.63 -6.24 15.80
N ASP A 94 -8.75 -7.19 15.51
CA ASP A 94 -7.80 -7.72 16.49
C ASP A 94 -6.52 -6.87 16.52
N ARG A 95 -6.15 -6.27 15.38
CA ARG A 95 -4.97 -5.42 15.27
C ARG A 95 -5.22 -4.24 14.33
N PHE A 96 -4.76 -3.08 14.78
CA PHE A 96 -4.67 -1.86 13.96
C PHE A 96 -3.20 -1.58 13.67
N ILE A 97 -2.80 -1.66 12.39
CA ILE A 97 -1.43 -1.38 11.97
C ILE A 97 -1.33 0.06 11.47
N ARG A 98 -0.30 0.76 11.90
CA ARG A 98 0.13 2.03 11.34
C ARG A 98 1.46 1.80 10.61
N THR A 99 1.61 2.29 9.39
CA THR A 99 2.90 2.11 8.67
C THR A 99 4.04 2.90 9.32
N THR A 100 3.74 3.79 10.26
CA THR A 100 4.69 4.50 11.12
C THR A 100 5.03 3.78 12.43
N ASP A 101 4.43 2.62 12.72
CA ASP A 101 4.80 1.81 13.87
C ASP A 101 6.22 1.23 13.70
N ASP A 102 7.02 1.26 14.76
CA ASP A 102 8.42 0.80 14.75
C ASP A 102 8.56 -0.63 14.23
N TYR A 103 7.71 -1.55 14.71
CA TYR A 103 7.75 -2.96 14.28
C TYR A 103 7.43 -3.13 12.79
N HIS A 104 6.60 -2.22 12.20
CA HIS A 104 6.33 -2.21 10.76
C HIS A 104 7.56 -1.72 9.99
N MET A 105 8.14 -0.61 10.42
CA MET A 105 9.33 -0.04 9.78
C MET A 105 10.51 -1.02 9.82
N GLU A 106 10.76 -1.65 10.96
CA GLU A 106 11.80 -2.68 11.10
C GLU A 106 11.55 -3.88 10.18
N SER A 107 10.29 -4.32 10.07
CA SER A 107 9.92 -5.42 9.18
C SER A 107 10.15 -5.06 7.71
N CYS A 108 9.78 -3.85 7.29
CA CYS A 108 10.02 -3.35 5.95
C CYS A 108 11.51 -3.27 5.64
N GLN A 109 12.32 -2.72 6.55
CA GLN A 109 13.77 -2.62 6.41
C GLN A 109 14.42 -4.00 6.29
N LYS A 110 14.00 -4.97 7.09
CA LYS A 110 14.50 -6.35 7.04
C LYS A 110 14.17 -7.02 5.70
N ILE A 111 12.94 -6.87 5.21
CA ILE A 111 12.53 -7.44 3.92
C ILE A 111 13.31 -6.76 2.78
N PHE A 112 13.41 -5.43 2.81
CA PHE A 112 14.14 -4.64 1.81
C PHE A 112 15.61 -5.09 1.72
N THR A 113 16.31 -5.16 2.86
CA THR A 113 17.69 -5.65 2.94
C THR A 113 17.82 -7.07 2.40
N THR A 114 16.91 -7.97 2.81
CA THR A 114 16.93 -9.36 2.35
C THR A 114 16.80 -9.47 0.82
N LEU A 115 15.94 -8.66 0.22
CA LEU A 115 15.74 -8.65 -1.24
C LEU A 115 16.93 -7.99 -1.96
N HIS A 116 17.52 -6.96 -1.37
CA HIS A 116 18.73 -6.33 -1.88
C HIS A 116 19.91 -7.33 -1.88
N ASP A 117 20.14 -8.02 -0.77
CA ASP A 117 21.22 -9.01 -0.64
C ASP A 117 21.06 -10.20 -1.61
N LYS A 118 19.81 -10.53 -1.97
CA LYS A 118 19.50 -11.52 -3.00
C LYS A 118 19.67 -10.99 -4.43
N GLY A 119 19.95 -9.70 -4.60
CA GLY A 119 20.03 -9.04 -5.89
C GLY A 119 18.68 -8.87 -6.61
N ASP A 120 17.58 -8.94 -5.85
CA ASP A 120 16.22 -8.67 -6.34
C ASP A 120 15.84 -7.19 -6.25
N ILE A 121 16.56 -6.43 -5.44
CA ILE A 121 16.53 -4.97 -5.41
C ILE A 121 17.89 -4.43 -5.87
N TYR A 122 17.89 -3.41 -6.70
CA TYR A 122 19.09 -2.75 -7.21
C TYR A 122 18.90 -1.25 -7.33
N LYS A 123 20.00 -0.48 -7.23
CA LYS A 123 20.00 0.98 -7.39
C LYS A 123 20.08 1.33 -8.86
N SER A 124 19.29 2.29 -9.30
CA SER A 124 19.29 2.83 -10.66
C SER A 124 18.79 4.28 -10.65
N VAL A 125 18.80 4.91 -11.81
CA VAL A 125 18.24 6.26 -11.99
C VAL A 125 16.86 6.10 -12.61
N TYR A 126 15.87 6.66 -11.95
CA TYR A 126 14.53 6.79 -12.51
C TYR A 126 14.42 8.07 -13.31
N LYS A 127 13.93 7.96 -14.56
CA LYS A 127 13.55 9.10 -15.40
C LYS A 127 12.13 8.89 -15.85
N GLY A 128 11.28 9.87 -15.63
CA GLY A 128 9.88 9.78 -16.06
C GLY A 128 9.04 10.96 -15.59
N HIS A 129 7.76 10.88 -15.86
CA HIS A 129 6.78 11.90 -15.49
C HIS A 129 6.10 11.54 -14.17
N TYR A 130 6.30 12.38 -13.18
CA TYR A 130 5.71 12.18 -11.86
C TYR A 130 4.40 12.93 -11.68
N CYS A 131 3.37 12.21 -11.26
CA CYS A 131 2.11 12.79 -10.84
C CYS A 131 2.06 12.88 -9.31
N LYS A 132 2.21 14.08 -8.77
CA LYS A 132 2.21 14.32 -7.32
C LYS A 132 0.90 13.90 -6.62
N PRO A 133 -0.31 14.16 -7.18
CA PRO A 133 -1.56 13.72 -6.55
C PRO A 133 -1.77 12.21 -6.47
N CYS A 134 -1.24 11.46 -7.45
CA CYS A 134 -1.34 10.00 -7.50
C CYS A 134 -0.12 9.30 -6.90
N GLU A 135 0.94 10.07 -6.60
CA GLU A 135 2.25 9.58 -6.14
C GLU A 135 2.83 8.50 -7.06
N SER A 136 2.59 8.66 -8.37
CA SER A 136 2.92 7.66 -9.39
C SER A 136 3.80 8.25 -10.49
N PHE A 137 4.72 7.43 -10.97
CA PHE A 137 5.53 7.74 -12.14
C PHE A 137 4.95 7.11 -13.39
N TRP A 138 5.12 7.80 -14.52
CA TRP A 138 4.65 7.40 -15.82
C TRP A 138 5.75 7.57 -16.87
N THR A 139 5.84 6.65 -17.80
CA THR A 139 6.65 6.82 -19.00
C THR A 139 5.89 7.67 -20.03
N ASP A 140 6.59 8.25 -21.01
CA ASP A 140 5.96 9.02 -22.08
C ASP A 140 4.80 8.27 -22.75
N SER A 141 4.99 6.97 -22.99
CA SER A 141 3.99 6.12 -23.65
C SER A 141 2.75 5.83 -22.80
N GLN A 142 2.80 6.05 -21.50
CA GLN A 142 1.70 5.83 -20.58
C GLN A 142 0.84 7.08 -20.37
N LEU A 143 1.40 8.26 -20.68
CA LEU A 143 0.65 9.51 -20.54
C LEU A 143 -0.55 9.56 -21.51
N LYS A 144 -1.63 10.17 -21.06
CA LYS A 144 -2.79 10.49 -21.88
C LYS A 144 -2.82 11.99 -22.13
N ASP A 145 -2.58 12.40 -23.37
CA ASP A 145 -2.48 13.81 -23.77
C ASP A 145 -1.48 14.62 -22.92
N GLY A 146 -0.32 13.99 -22.60
CA GLY A 146 0.72 14.59 -21.76
C GLY A 146 0.38 14.69 -20.28
N LYS A 147 -0.70 14.03 -19.83
CA LYS A 147 -1.20 14.07 -18.45
C LYS A 147 -1.22 12.70 -17.80
N CYS A 148 -1.36 12.70 -16.47
CA CYS A 148 -1.51 11.48 -15.69
C CYS A 148 -2.69 10.64 -16.17
N PRO A 149 -2.49 9.36 -16.52
CA PRO A 149 -3.57 8.51 -17.04
C PRO A 149 -4.64 8.18 -16.00
N ASP A 150 -4.31 8.26 -14.71
CA ASP A 150 -5.22 7.94 -13.61
C ASP A 150 -6.13 9.11 -13.21
N CYS A 151 -5.55 10.32 -13.09
CA CYS A 151 -6.30 11.46 -12.55
C CYS A 151 -6.44 12.64 -13.52
N GLY A 152 -5.83 12.57 -14.72
CA GLY A 152 -5.90 13.61 -15.74
C GLY A 152 -5.16 14.92 -15.41
N ARG A 153 -4.41 14.99 -14.31
CA ARG A 153 -3.66 16.18 -13.89
C ARG A 153 -2.31 16.24 -14.56
N ASP A 154 -1.72 17.44 -14.52
CA ASP A 154 -0.38 17.66 -15.06
C ASP A 154 0.66 16.82 -14.32
N VAL A 155 1.67 16.38 -15.06
CA VAL A 155 2.84 15.67 -14.57
C VAL A 155 4.08 16.51 -14.83
N TYR A 156 5.16 16.27 -14.10
CA TYR A 156 6.44 16.94 -14.34
C TYR A 156 7.55 15.91 -14.49
N GLU A 157 8.54 16.23 -15.31
CA GLU A 157 9.73 15.40 -15.46
C GLU A 157 10.47 15.31 -14.12
N ALA A 158 10.81 14.10 -13.74
CA ALA A 158 11.61 13.83 -12.56
C ALA A 158 12.70 12.82 -12.89
N GLU A 159 13.88 13.11 -12.37
CA GLU A 159 15.03 12.21 -12.43
C GLU A 159 15.59 12.10 -11.01
N GLU A 160 15.63 10.89 -10.48
CA GLU A 160 16.21 10.64 -9.17
C GLU A 160 16.87 9.27 -9.09
N GLU A 161 17.90 9.13 -8.27
CA GLU A 161 18.40 7.82 -7.89
C GLU A 161 17.37 7.12 -7.02
N ALA A 162 17.08 5.87 -7.34
CA ALA A 162 16.09 5.08 -6.62
C ALA A 162 16.46 3.60 -6.66
N TYR A 163 15.89 2.84 -5.72
CA TYR A 163 15.94 1.39 -5.73
C TYR A 163 14.76 0.82 -6.52
N PHE A 164 15.06 -0.23 -7.28
CA PHE A 164 14.09 -0.95 -8.11
C PHE A 164 14.01 -2.41 -7.68
N PHE A 165 12.80 -2.90 -7.53
CA PHE A 165 12.53 -4.32 -7.35
C PHE A 165 12.35 -4.99 -8.71
N LYS A 166 13.06 -6.08 -8.96
CA LYS A 166 13.03 -6.86 -10.21
C LYS A 166 11.70 -7.62 -10.35
N THR A 167 10.60 -6.90 -10.48
CA THR A 167 9.27 -7.48 -10.67
C THR A 167 9.21 -8.34 -11.93
N SER A 168 9.91 -7.92 -12.99
CA SER A 168 10.03 -8.66 -14.26
C SER A 168 10.52 -10.11 -14.08
N LYS A 169 11.45 -10.34 -13.14
CA LYS A 169 12.00 -11.67 -12.82
C LYS A 169 10.94 -12.67 -12.34
N TYR A 170 9.83 -12.17 -11.82
CA TYR A 170 8.81 -12.99 -11.15
C TYR A 170 7.61 -13.32 -12.03
N ALA A 171 7.52 -12.78 -13.26
CA ALA A 171 6.36 -12.91 -14.13
C ALA A 171 5.94 -14.37 -14.37
N ASP A 172 6.86 -15.21 -14.88
CA ASP A 172 6.57 -16.63 -15.19
C ASP A 172 6.20 -17.42 -13.93
N ARG A 173 6.88 -17.12 -12.82
CA ARG A 173 6.61 -17.77 -11.53
C ARG A 173 5.23 -17.42 -11.00
N LEU A 174 4.77 -16.18 -11.16
CA LEU A 174 3.42 -15.74 -10.78
C LEU A 174 2.36 -16.39 -11.66
N LEU A 175 2.55 -16.44 -12.98
CA LEU A 175 1.62 -17.10 -13.90
C LEU A 175 1.45 -18.57 -13.56
N LYS A 176 2.56 -19.28 -13.33
CA LYS A 176 2.53 -20.68 -12.89
C LYS A 176 1.81 -20.85 -11.55
N TRP A 177 2.06 -19.96 -10.58
CA TRP A 177 1.39 -20.01 -9.28
C TRP A 177 -0.14 -19.85 -9.41
N TYR A 178 -0.62 -18.94 -10.26
CA TYR A 178 -2.05 -18.73 -10.47
C TYR A 178 -2.72 -19.89 -11.21
N GLU A 179 -1.97 -20.60 -12.05
CA GLU A 179 -2.45 -21.83 -12.70
C GLU A 179 -2.59 -22.98 -11.69
N GLU A 180 -1.59 -23.17 -10.83
CA GLU A 180 -1.57 -24.20 -9.78
C GLU A 180 -2.54 -23.88 -8.61
N ASN A 181 -2.89 -22.63 -8.41
CA ASN A 181 -3.75 -22.16 -7.32
C ASN A 181 -4.91 -21.30 -7.85
N PRO A 182 -5.89 -21.90 -8.56
CA PRO A 182 -6.93 -21.14 -9.25
C PRO A 182 -7.83 -20.30 -8.33
N GLN A 183 -7.90 -20.62 -7.03
CA GLN A 183 -8.66 -19.89 -6.02
C GLN A 183 -7.90 -18.69 -5.42
N PHE A 184 -6.62 -18.46 -5.79
CA PHE A 184 -5.78 -17.45 -5.17
C PHE A 184 -6.26 -16.02 -5.45
N ILE A 185 -6.80 -15.78 -6.65
CA ILE A 185 -7.41 -14.49 -7.00
C ILE A 185 -8.89 -14.70 -7.30
N GLN A 186 -9.75 -13.93 -6.62
CA GLN A 186 -11.19 -13.93 -6.78
C GLN A 186 -11.72 -12.49 -6.92
N PRO A 187 -12.78 -12.24 -7.68
CA PRO A 187 -13.45 -13.18 -8.59
C PRO A 187 -12.64 -13.45 -9.87
N GLU A 188 -13.09 -14.38 -10.70
CA GLU A 188 -12.40 -14.80 -11.92
C GLU A 188 -12.08 -13.63 -12.86
N SER A 189 -12.95 -12.63 -12.95
CA SER A 189 -12.70 -11.41 -13.74
C SER A 189 -11.42 -10.69 -13.31
N ARG A 190 -11.13 -10.61 -12.01
CA ARG A 190 -9.91 -10.01 -11.47
C ARG A 190 -8.68 -10.90 -11.70
N LYS A 191 -8.84 -12.22 -11.62
CA LYS A 191 -7.79 -13.16 -12.00
C LYS A 191 -7.37 -12.96 -13.47
N ASN A 192 -8.35 -12.88 -14.37
CA ASN A 192 -8.09 -12.70 -15.79
C ASN A 192 -7.42 -11.36 -16.10
N GLU A 193 -7.82 -10.28 -15.41
CA GLU A 193 -7.18 -8.96 -15.50
C GLU A 193 -5.71 -9.02 -15.06
N MET A 194 -5.41 -9.64 -13.93
CA MET A 194 -4.04 -9.78 -13.43
C MET A 194 -3.17 -10.64 -14.35
N ILE A 195 -3.71 -11.75 -14.87
CA ILE A 195 -2.99 -12.59 -15.83
C ILE A 195 -2.70 -11.83 -17.13
N ALA A 196 -3.68 -11.07 -17.64
CA ALA A 196 -3.49 -10.25 -18.83
C ALA A 196 -2.43 -9.18 -18.62
N PHE A 197 -2.44 -8.51 -17.47
CA PHE A 197 -1.44 -7.51 -17.10
C PHE A 197 -0.03 -8.11 -17.06
N ILE A 198 0.16 -9.26 -16.40
CA ILE A 198 1.47 -9.91 -16.30
C ILE A 198 1.98 -10.34 -17.68
N LYS A 199 1.11 -10.86 -18.55
CA LYS A 199 1.45 -11.30 -19.91
C LYS A 199 1.86 -10.16 -20.84
N GLN A 200 1.51 -8.91 -20.54
CA GLN A 200 2.00 -7.73 -21.28
C GLN A 200 3.48 -7.43 -21.00
N GLY A 201 4.07 -8.07 -20.00
CA GLY A 201 5.45 -7.86 -19.55
C GLY A 201 5.51 -6.95 -18.34
N LEU A 202 5.96 -7.50 -17.21
CA LEU A 202 6.17 -6.72 -15.98
C LEU A 202 7.42 -5.87 -16.14
N GLN A 203 7.32 -4.62 -15.75
CA GLN A 203 8.44 -3.70 -15.57
C GLN A 203 8.95 -3.75 -14.13
N ASP A 204 10.24 -3.51 -13.93
CA ASP A 204 10.80 -3.39 -12.58
C ASP A 204 10.19 -2.19 -11.87
N THR A 205 9.85 -2.37 -10.59
CA THR A 205 9.09 -1.39 -9.82
C THR A 205 10.02 -0.53 -8.97
N CYS A 206 9.90 0.78 -9.08
CA CYS A 206 10.58 1.71 -8.18
C CYS A 206 10.05 1.54 -6.76
N VAL A 207 10.93 1.29 -5.79
CA VAL A 207 10.58 0.98 -4.39
C VAL A 207 11.23 1.92 -3.37
N SER A 208 11.88 2.98 -3.81
CA SER A 208 12.38 4.05 -2.95
C SER A 208 12.25 5.42 -3.62
N ARG A 209 12.36 6.46 -2.83
CA ARG A 209 12.32 7.85 -3.26
C ARG A 209 13.33 8.66 -2.46
N THR A 210 14.14 9.48 -3.15
CA THR A 210 15.09 10.41 -2.50
C THR A 210 14.44 11.76 -2.18
N THR A 211 13.39 12.11 -2.90
CA THR A 211 12.71 13.41 -2.80
C THR A 211 11.62 13.45 -1.72
N VAL A 212 11.31 12.33 -1.06
CA VAL A 212 10.26 12.22 -0.03
C VAL A 212 10.88 11.82 1.31
N PRO A 213 11.24 12.78 2.17
CA PRO A 213 11.86 12.47 3.47
C PRO A 213 10.91 11.82 4.47
N TRP A 214 9.58 11.97 4.31
CA TRP A 214 8.59 11.27 5.13
C TRP A 214 8.34 9.86 4.59
N GLY A 215 9.28 8.96 4.88
CA GLY A 215 9.29 7.56 4.46
C GLY A 215 10.06 6.69 5.44
N ILE A 216 10.18 5.40 5.15
CA ILE A 216 11.00 4.47 5.91
C ILE A 216 12.44 4.55 5.37
N PRO A 217 13.44 4.92 6.18
CA PRO A 217 14.83 5.01 5.71
C PRO A 217 15.35 3.67 5.19
N VAL A 218 16.07 3.71 4.07
CA VAL A 218 16.80 2.54 3.57
C VAL A 218 17.98 2.26 4.50
N PRO A 219 18.08 1.08 5.13
CA PRO A 219 18.99 0.87 6.26
C PRO A 219 20.49 0.87 5.90
N PHE A 220 20.83 0.76 4.63
CA PHE A 220 22.20 0.70 4.14
C PHE A 220 22.57 1.85 3.17
N ASP A 221 21.68 2.83 2.97
CA ASP A 221 21.87 3.99 2.09
C ASP A 221 21.15 5.20 2.71
N THR A 222 21.82 5.88 3.67
CA THR A 222 21.30 7.02 4.45
C THR A 222 22.00 8.33 4.07
#